data_27f0fa52aac47bb77e6e4af2a5867359
#
_entry.id   27f0fa52aac47bb77e6e4af2a5867359
#
_cell.length_a   1.000
_cell.length_b   1.000
_cell.length_c   1.000
_cell.angle_alpha   90.00
_cell.angle_beta   90.00
_cell.angle_gamma   90.00
#
_symmetry.space_group_name_H-M   'P 1'
#
loop_
_entity.id
_entity.type
_entity.pdbx_description
1 polymer ?
#
loop_
_entity_poly.entity_id
_entity_poly.type
_entity_poly.pdbx_seq_one_letter_code
_entity_poly.pdbx_strand_id
1 'polypeptide(L)'
;MELRTKIVSAVIRSLKLPPRFRLKMVKEDPVRLELSLTPSYGKNPVIVGLVESLDLVARRDREGRLPRDLQGTWDWTVRHGKVSTGGWNPMLKEALQTMFDTGLPAIVYEELTGDEYRPVDGARHIK
;
A
#
# COMPACT_ATOMS: atom_id res chain seq x y z
N MET A 1 -11.43 -8.80 16.67
CA MET A 1 -10.62 -8.37 15.52
C MET A 1 -9.15 -8.47 15.88
N GLU A 2 -8.41 -9.02 14.98
CA GLU A 2 -6.97 -9.16 15.12
C GLU A 2 -6.28 -7.82 15.31
N LEU A 3 -5.26 -7.81 16.16
CA LEU A 3 -4.46 -6.63 16.36
C LEU A 3 -3.84 -6.13 15.07
N ARG A 4 -3.32 -7.07 14.26
CA ARG A 4 -2.72 -6.73 12.97
C ARG A 4 -3.70 -6.02 12.07
N THR A 5 -4.93 -6.52 12.00
CA THR A 5 -5.96 -5.93 11.15
C THR A 5 -6.24 -4.49 11.54
N LYS A 6 -6.30 -4.22 12.84
CA LYS A 6 -6.55 -2.86 13.31
C LYS A 6 -5.43 -1.91 12.91
N ILE A 7 -4.18 -2.36 13.08
CA ILE A 7 -3.04 -1.51 12.76
C ILE A 7 -2.95 -1.28 11.25
N VAL A 8 -3.14 -2.36 10.46
CA VAL A 8 -3.10 -2.24 9.00
C VAL A 8 -4.18 -1.26 8.53
N SER A 9 -5.38 -1.37 9.07
CA SER A 9 -6.47 -0.46 8.69
C SER A 9 -6.12 0.98 9.02
N ALA A 10 -5.50 1.21 10.17
CA ALA A 10 -5.11 2.56 10.56
C ALA A 10 -4.03 3.12 9.64
N VAL A 11 -3.06 2.28 9.25
CA VAL A 11 -2.00 2.71 8.34
C VAL A 11 -2.61 3.07 6.98
N ILE A 12 -3.51 2.23 6.46
CA ILE A 12 -4.14 2.50 5.17
C ILE A 12 -4.93 3.81 5.23
N ARG A 13 -5.67 4.04 6.31
CA ARG A 13 -6.45 5.28 6.44
C ARG A 13 -5.56 6.51 6.55
N SER A 14 -4.34 6.35 7.04
CA SER A 14 -3.41 7.49 7.15
C SER A 14 -2.83 7.89 5.80
N LEU A 15 -2.95 7.02 4.79
CA LEU A 15 -2.54 7.31 3.45
C LEU A 15 -3.76 7.76 2.67
N LYS A 16 -3.77 8.98 2.19
CA LYS A 16 -4.88 9.44 1.39
C LYS A 16 -4.60 9.13 -0.05
N LEU A 17 -5.03 7.96 -0.47
CA LEU A 17 -4.76 7.47 -1.81
C LEU A 17 -5.46 8.33 -2.86
N PRO A 18 -4.86 8.48 -4.05
CA PRO A 18 -5.58 9.12 -5.15
C PRO A 18 -6.87 8.36 -5.45
N PRO A 19 -7.87 9.04 -6.01
CA PRO A 19 -9.13 8.37 -6.33
C PRO A 19 -8.90 7.16 -7.21
N ARG A 20 -9.74 6.15 -7.08
CA ARG A 20 -9.72 4.89 -7.83
C ARG A 20 -8.67 3.91 -7.38
N PHE A 21 -7.69 4.32 -6.55
CA PHE A 21 -6.79 3.37 -5.91
C PHE A 21 -7.43 2.82 -4.65
N ARG A 22 -7.19 1.53 -4.37
CA ARG A 22 -7.66 0.90 -3.15
C ARG A 22 -6.62 -0.09 -2.66
N LEU A 23 -6.35 -0.05 -1.36
CA LEU A 23 -5.54 -1.06 -0.69
C LEU A 23 -6.46 -1.94 0.11
N LYS A 24 -6.34 -3.25 -0.09
CA LYS A 24 -7.20 -4.22 0.59
C LYS A 24 -6.36 -5.32 1.18
N MET A 25 -6.60 -5.65 2.45
CA MET A 25 -5.95 -6.80 3.06
C MET A 25 -6.66 -8.06 2.62
N VAL A 26 -5.94 -8.92 1.90
CA VAL A 26 -6.51 -10.14 1.35
C VAL A 26 -6.10 -11.38 2.14
N LYS A 27 -5.14 -11.22 3.05
CA LYS A 27 -4.71 -12.31 3.90
C LYS A 27 -4.19 -11.74 5.21
N GLU A 28 -4.52 -12.39 6.33
CA GLU A 28 -4.14 -11.90 7.64
C GLU A 28 -2.85 -12.53 8.19
N ASP A 29 -2.52 -13.71 7.75
CA ASP A 29 -1.35 -14.42 8.27
C ASP A 29 -0.77 -15.33 7.19
N PRO A 30 0.34 -14.94 6.56
CA PRO A 30 0.99 -13.62 6.69
C PRO A 30 0.12 -12.50 6.13
N VAL A 31 0.34 -11.30 6.61
CA VAL A 31 -0.43 -10.15 6.12
C VAL A 31 -0.07 -9.90 4.67
N ARG A 32 -1.09 -9.77 3.85
CA ARG A 32 -0.92 -9.50 2.43
C ARG A 32 -1.93 -8.46 1.98
N LEU A 33 -1.44 -7.41 1.35
CA LEU A 33 -2.26 -6.34 0.83
C LEU A 33 -2.17 -6.30 -0.67
N GLU A 34 -3.30 -6.01 -1.32
CA GLU A 34 -3.33 -5.79 -2.76
C GLU A 34 -3.67 -4.34 -3.04
N LEU A 35 -2.92 -3.73 -3.95
CA LEU A 35 -3.23 -2.41 -4.46
C LEU A 35 -3.94 -2.59 -5.79
N SER A 36 -5.17 -2.09 -5.88
CA SER A 36 -5.93 -2.17 -7.11
C SER A 36 -6.28 -0.77 -7.58
N LEU A 37 -6.56 -0.66 -8.88
CA LEU A 37 -6.92 0.58 -9.54
C LEU A 37 -8.14 0.31 -10.40
N THR A 38 -9.18 1.13 -10.26
CA THR A 38 -10.37 1.01 -11.07
C THR A 38 -10.24 1.93 -12.28
N PRO A 39 -10.23 1.38 -13.51
CA PRO A 39 -10.15 2.21 -14.70
C PRO A 39 -11.39 3.07 -14.87
N SER A 40 -11.24 4.17 -15.61
CA SER A 40 -12.35 5.09 -15.81
C SER A 40 -13.48 4.48 -16.64
N TYR A 41 -13.15 3.55 -17.52
CA TYR A 41 -14.13 2.92 -18.41
C TYR A 41 -14.40 1.47 -18.08
N GLY A 42 -13.77 0.94 -17.05
CA GLY A 42 -13.96 -0.45 -16.66
C GLY A 42 -14.71 -0.53 -15.36
N LYS A 43 -15.32 -1.69 -15.11
CA LYS A 43 -16.01 -1.93 -13.85
C LYS A 43 -15.17 -2.70 -12.87
N ASN A 44 -14.24 -3.50 -13.36
CA ASN A 44 -13.45 -4.36 -12.51
C ASN A 44 -12.11 -3.70 -12.19
N PRO A 45 -11.73 -3.68 -10.93
CA PRO A 45 -10.41 -3.15 -10.57
C PRO A 45 -9.31 -4.04 -11.11
N VAL A 46 -8.18 -3.41 -11.40
CA VAL A 46 -6.98 -4.10 -11.87
C VAL A 46 -5.98 -4.11 -10.72
N ILE A 47 -5.42 -5.28 -10.43
CA ILE A 47 -4.41 -5.38 -9.37
C ILE A 47 -3.09 -4.92 -9.94
N VAL A 48 -2.51 -3.89 -9.30
CA VAL A 48 -1.27 -3.29 -9.79
C VAL A 48 -0.12 -3.43 -8.79
N GLY A 49 -0.41 -3.85 -7.56
CA GLY A 49 0.66 -3.99 -6.58
C GLY A 49 0.32 -4.98 -5.49
N LEU A 50 1.37 -5.51 -4.87
CA LEU A 50 1.25 -6.41 -3.73
C LEU A 50 2.23 -6.01 -2.66
N VAL A 51 1.81 -6.12 -1.41
CA VAL A 51 2.67 -5.90 -0.25
C VAL A 51 2.44 -7.04 0.71
N GLU A 52 3.51 -7.69 1.14
CA GLU A 52 3.39 -8.87 1.99
C GLU A 52 4.50 -8.90 3.02
N SER A 53 4.19 -9.39 4.22
CA SER A 53 5.20 -9.58 5.24
C SER A 53 5.05 -10.94 5.90
N LEU A 54 6.19 -11.58 6.14
CA LEU A 54 6.23 -12.88 6.77
C LEU A 54 6.60 -12.82 8.25
N ASP A 55 7.20 -11.72 8.68
CA ASP A 55 7.70 -11.60 10.05
C ASP A 55 7.23 -10.29 10.67
N LEU A 56 6.07 -10.35 11.28
CA LEU A 56 5.45 -9.14 11.84
C LEU A 56 5.66 -9.07 13.34
N VAL A 57 5.87 -7.84 13.80
CA VAL A 57 5.84 -7.51 15.22
C VAL A 57 4.61 -6.62 15.44
N ALA A 58 3.65 -7.14 16.19
CA ALA A 58 2.42 -6.39 16.47
C ALA A 58 2.05 -6.61 17.92
N ARG A 59 2.41 -5.67 18.76
CA ARG A 59 2.08 -5.75 20.20
C ARG A 59 1.90 -4.36 20.76
N ARG A 60 1.16 -4.30 21.86
CA ARG A 60 0.92 -3.04 22.53
C ARG A 60 2.18 -2.60 23.28
N ASP A 61 2.31 -1.30 23.47
CA ASP A 61 3.43 -0.76 24.25
C ASP A 61 3.16 -0.94 25.74
N ARG A 62 4.02 -0.35 26.59
CA ARG A 62 3.89 -0.50 28.03
C ARG A 62 2.58 0.05 28.56
N GLU A 63 2.08 1.09 27.92
CA GLU A 63 0.82 1.71 28.33
C GLU A 63 -0.39 1.05 27.69
N GLY A 64 -0.22 -0.04 26.98
CA GLY A 64 -1.30 -0.74 26.34
C GLY A 64 -1.76 -0.13 25.02
N ARG A 65 -1.03 0.83 24.50
CA ARG A 65 -1.40 1.50 23.25
C ARG A 65 -0.96 0.68 22.05
N LEU A 66 -1.76 0.77 20.99
CA LEU A 66 -1.42 0.12 19.74
C LEU A 66 -0.28 0.86 19.05
N PRO A 67 0.63 0.14 18.39
CA PRO A 67 1.60 0.82 17.54
C PRO A 67 0.88 1.49 16.38
N ARG A 68 1.49 2.55 15.86
CA ARG A 68 0.92 3.30 14.74
C ARG A 68 1.27 2.67 13.41
N ASP A 69 2.15 1.71 13.41
CA ASP A 69 2.64 1.07 12.20
C ASP A 69 3.07 -0.34 12.54
N LEU A 70 3.28 -1.16 11.52
CA LEU A 70 3.72 -2.53 11.71
C LEU A 70 5.16 -2.68 11.26
N GLN A 71 5.98 -3.18 12.17
CA GLN A 71 7.36 -3.50 11.87
C GLN A 71 7.45 -4.93 11.35
N GLY A 72 8.32 -5.14 10.38
CA GLY A 72 8.53 -6.45 9.79
C GLY A 72 9.36 -6.31 8.54
N THR A 73 9.40 -7.36 7.74
CA THR A 73 10.03 -7.29 6.42
C THR A 73 8.90 -7.21 5.40
N TRP A 74 8.66 -6.02 4.90
CA TRP A 74 7.56 -5.78 3.98
C TRP A 74 8.06 -5.78 2.55
N ASP A 75 7.79 -6.89 1.85
CA ASP A 75 8.12 -7.02 0.44
C ASP A 75 7.00 -6.42 -0.37
N TRP A 76 7.35 -5.59 -1.34
CA TRP A 76 6.34 -4.96 -2.19
C TRP A 76 6.76 -5.07 -3.65
N THR A 77 5.76 -5.15 -4.52
CA THR A 77 5.94 -5.23 -5.97
C THR A 77 4.85 -4.43 -6.64
N VAL A 78 5.23 -3.66 -7.66
CA VAL A 78 4.28 -2.96 -8.52
C VAL A 78 4.51 -3.46 -9.93
N ARG A 79 3.42 -3.74 -10.64
CA ARG A 79 3.50 -4.30 -11.97
C ARG A 79 2.58 -3.58 -12.94
N HIS A 80 3.07 -3.35 -14.14
CA HIS A 80 2.27 -2.81 -15.24
C HIS A 80 2.75 -3.47 -16.52
N GLY A 81 1.89 -4.35 -17.10
CA GLY A 81 2.28 -5.11 -18.27
C GLY A 81 3.48 -5.98 -17.98
N LYS A 82 4.53 -5.79 -18.75
CA LYS A 82 5.76 -6.55 -18.58
C LYS A 82 6.76 -5.85 -17.66
N VAL A 83 6.43 -4.65 -17.20
CA VAL A 83 7.31 -3.90 -16.33
C VAL A 83 6.91 -4.16 -14.88
N SER A 84 7.91 -4.42 -14.04
CA SER A 84 7.66 -4.55 -12.61
C SER A 84 8.82 -3.96 -11.84
N THR A 85 8.54 -3.51 -10.64
CA THR A 85 9.56 -3.03 -9.74
C THR A 85 9.18 -3.48 -8.34
N GLY A 86 10.17 -3.68 -7.49
CA GLY A 86 9.92 -4.15 -6.15
C GLY A 86 11.03 -3.79 -5.21
N GLY A 87 10.78 -4.04 -3.94
CA GLY A 87 11.74 -3.79 -2.90
C GLY A 87 11.19 -4.24 -1.56
N TRP A 88 11.83 -3.80 -0.49
CA TRP A 88 11.33 -4.10 0.84
C TRP A 88 11.65 -2.96 1.79
N ASN A 89 10.86 -2.85 2.85
CA ASN A 89 11.05 -1.85 3.89
C ASN A 89 10.70 -2.47 5.24
N PRO A 90 11.27 -1.96 6.33
CA PRO A 90 11.01 -2.52 7.66
C PRO A 90 9.69 -2.08 8.27
N MET A 91 9.07 -1.02 7.74
CA MET A 91 7.79 -0.53 8.26
C MET A 91 6.76 -0.52 7.16
N LEU A 92 5.52 -0.86 7.49
CA LEU A 92 4.45 -0.95 6.50
C LEU A 92 4.21 0.38 5.80
N LYS A 93 4.09 1.47 6.56
CA LYS A 93 3.81 2.77 5.95
C LYS A 93 4.91 3.18 4.99
N GLU A 94 6.15 2.96 5.39
CA GLU A 94 7.30 3.26 4.52
C GLU A 94 7.26 2.43 3.25
N ALA A 95 6.91 1.15 3.37
CA ALA A 95 6.82 0.28 2.20
C ALA A 95 5.78 0.80 1.22
N LEU A 96 4.62 1.20 1.73
CA LEU A 96 3.55 1.72 0.87
C LEU A 96 3.96 3.03 0.22
N GLN A 97 4.61 3.92 0.96
CA GLN A 97 5.07 5.18 0.39
C GLN A 97 6.14 4.95 -0.68
N THR A 98 7.07 4.05 -0.39
CA THR A 98 8.14 3.74 -1.36
C THR A 98 7.57 3.15 -2.64
N MET A 99 6.56 2.28 -2.50
CA MET A 99 5.91 1.68 -3.65
C MET A 99 5.32 2.76 -4.57
N PHE A 100 4.65 3.76 -3.99
CA PHE A 100 4.09 4.85 -4.79
C PHE A 100 5.17 5.78 -5.35
N ASP A 101 6.30 5.90 -4.64
CA ASP A 101 7.38 6.77 -5.08
C ASP A 101 8.18 6.21 -6.26
N THR A 102 7.94 4.95 -6.64
CA THR A 102 8.63 4.36 -7.80
C THR A 102 8.25 5.01 -9.11
N GLY A 103 7.13 5.71 -9.14
CA GLY A 103 6.62 6.30 -10.36
C GLY A 103 5.75 5.37 -11.19
N LEU A 104 5.83 4.07 -10.98
CA LEU A 104 5.02 3.13 -11.76
C LEU A 104 3.53 3.24 -11.45
N PRO A 105 3.10 3.41 -10.20
CA PRO A 105 1.68 3.64 -9.95
C PRO A 105 1.13 4.88 -10.66
N ALA A 106 1.95 5.93 -10.79
CA ALA A 106 1.52 7.13 -11.50
C ALA A 106 1.28 6.84 -12.97
N ILE A 107 2.19 6.08 -13.60
CA ILE A 107 2.06 5.72 -15.00
C ILE A 107 0.80 4.91 -15.22
N VAL A 108 0.56 3.90 -14.38
CA VAL A 108 -0.61 3.06 -14.48
C VAL A 108 -1.88 3.88 -14.31
N TYR A 109 -1.87 4.76 -13.31
CA TYR A 109 -3.03 5.59 -13.02
C TYR A 109 -3.40 6.46 -14.22
N GLU A 110 -2.42 7.16 -14.78
CA GLU A 110 -2.70 8.05 -15.90
C GLU A 110 -3.13 7.28 -17.16
N GLU A 111 -2.56 6.10 -17.35
CA GLU A 111 -2.91 5.29 -18.51
C GLU A 111 -4.32 4.71 -18.39
N LEU A 112 -4.71 4.26 -17.21
CA LEU A 112 -6.01 3.60 -17.03
C LEU A 112 -7.15 4.56 -16.75
N THR A 113 -6.87 5.74 -16.20
CA THR A 113 -7.93 6.69 -15.87
C THR A 113 -8.00 7.88 -16.83
N GLY A 114 -6.88 8.21 -17.47
CA GLY A 114 -6.82 9.40 -18.31
C GLY A 114 -6.64 10.69 -17.53
N ASP A 115 -6.59 10.60 -16.21
CA ASP A 115 -6.43 11.76 -15.34
C ASP A 115 -5.00 11.91 -14.90
N GLU A 116 -4.63 13.13 -14.53
CA GLU A 116 -3.31 13.40 -14.02
C GLU A 116 -3.15 12.79 -12.64
N TYR A 117 -2.03 12.13 -12.41
CA TYR A 117 -1.75 11.51 -11.12
C TYR A 117 -1.35 12.57 -10.09
N ARG A 118 -1.86 12.43 -8.87
CA ARG A 118 -1.46 13.27 -7.77
C ARG A 118 -0.80 12.41 -6.70
N PRO A 119 0.28 12.91 -6.07
CA PRO A 119 0.98 12.12 -5.06
C PRO A 119 0.08 11.69 -3.92
N VAL A 120 0.45 10.60 -3.27
CA VAL A 120 -0.23 10.14 -2.07
C VAL A 120 -0.03 11.17 -0.97
N ASP A 121 -1.15 11.56 -0.34
CA ASP A 121 -1.09 12.52 0.74
C ASP A 121 -0.35 11.91 1.92
N GLY A 122 0.54 12.66 2.54
CA GLY A 122 1.38 12.16 3.62
C GLY A 122 2.69 11.58 3.12
N ALA A 123 2.83 11.34 1.82
CA ALA A 123 4.10 10.98 1.26
C ALA A 123 5.01 12.20 1.27
N ARG A 124 6.28 11.95 1.04
CA ARG A 124 7.19 13.05 0.91
C ARG A 124 6.85 13.83 -0.29
N HIS A 125 6.71 15.05 -0.08
CA HIS A 125 6.50 15.81 -1.21
C HIS A 125 7.76 16.20 -1.79
N ILE A 126 8.28 15.58 -1.76
CA ILE A 126 9.22 15.82 -2.29
C ILE A 126 9.53 16.71 -2.93
N LYS A 127 9.50 17.10 -2.68
CA LYS A 127 9.77 17.78 -3.12
C LYS A 127 10.42 17.86 -3.28
#